data_f43b304439152da07a920c999d929301
#
_entry.id   f43b304439152da07a920c999d929301
#
_cell.length_a   1.000
_cell.length_b   1.000
_cell.length_c   1.000
_cell.angle_alpha   90.00
_cell.angle_beta   90.00
_cell.angle_gamma   90.00
#
_symmetry.space_group_name_H-M   'P 1'
#
loop_
_entity.id
_entity.type
_entity.pdbx_description
1 polymer ?
#
loop_
_entity_poly.entity_id
_entity_poly.type
_entity_poly.pdbx_seq_one_letter_code
_entity_poly.pdbx_strand_id
1 'polypeptide(L)'
;MIWYQKMFVDKYSIHIRGVLWAISVLVTLFIFGNIVHDFSDILNVQLLKQNGFYSWIVLLLCILWIWIKRSEIDISYEKVNVHWLCLGVGLFVPALAFLDYLSVPISGLPLKIFAIGLVMVSSFCIFFGRASKIPFMLLIVYGIAVGLPLFIETLFSSSFSIFTALLSTSTLRFLGVPVSLAGAKVTLTSLNGSDIVAMVDARCSGSDSIAIFFAIFGLMLIDRKPKNLVILGLFILGLAGTFIQNFIRLLLLFTAGYYFGSDSLWRVHDYASYILFPIWFLAFSLIYMRYANANKDGSYNSTN
;
A
#
# COMPACT_ATOMS: atom_id res chain seq x y z
N MET A 1 35.37 -25.41 25.16
CA MET A 1 34.36 -26.46 24.92
C MET A 1 32.93 -25.99 25.15
N ILE A 2 32.60 -25.26 26.21
CA ILE A 2 31.25 -24.73 26.52
C ILE A 2 30.73 -23.78 25.46
N TRP A 3 31.56 -22.93 24.84
CA TRP A 3 31.18 -21.98 23.77
C TRP A 3 30.75 -22.69 22.48
N TYR A 4 31.43 -23.77 22.11
CA TYR A 4 31.08 -24.56 20.94
C TYR A 4 29.74 -25.30 21.07
N GLN A 5 29.49 -25.88 22.25
CA GLN A 5 28.21 -26.54 22.53
C GLN A 5 27.04 -25.56 22.54
N LYS A 6 27.21 -24.35 23.08
CA LYS A 6 26.17 -23.33 23.10
C LYS A 6 25.83 -22.86 21.67
N MET A 7 26.84 -22.62 20.84
CA MET A 7 26.65 -22.21 19.42
C MET A 7 25.98 -23.30 18.60
N PHE A 8 26.24 -24.58 18.89
CA PHE A 8 25.62 -25.72 18.17
C PHE A 8 24.15 -25.89 18.57
N VAL A 9 23.81 -25.78 19.83
CA VAL A 9 22.45 -25.86 20.39
C VAL A 9 21.61 -24.69 19.85
N ASP A 10 22.18 -23.49 19.81
CA ASP A 10 21.49 -22.28 19.32
C ASP A 10 21.17 -22.39 17.82
N LYS A 11 22.10 -22.91 17.01
CA LYS A 11 21.88 -23.12 15.57
C LYS A 11 20.80 -24.17 15.28
N TYR A 12 20.78 -25.28 16.00
CA TYR A 12 19.73 -26.30 15.87
C TYR A 12 18.34 -25.76 16.27
N SER A 13 18.28 -24.98 17.35
CA SER A 13 17.03 -24.36 17.81
C SER A 13 16.42 -23.43 16.74
N ILE A 14 17.22 -22.65 16.02
CA ILE A 14 16.76 -21.75 14.95
C ILE A 14 16.17 -22.57 13.79
N HIS A 15 16.84 -23.63 13.35
CA HIS A 15 16.33 -24.49 12.29
C HIS A 15 15.01 -25.17 12.66
N ILE A 16 14.88 -25.70 13.87
CA ILE A 16 13.64 -26.32 14.35
C ILE A 16 12.50 -25.30 14.35
N ARG A 17 12.73 -24.09 14.83
CA ARG A 17 11.73 -23.01 14.82
C ARG A 17 11.32 -22.62 13.40
N GLY A 18 12.29 -22.54 12.48
CA GLY A 18 12.01 -22.28 11.07
C GLY A 18 11.15 -23.36 10.44
N VAL A 19 11.43 -24.63 10.73
CA VAL A 19 10.64 -25.77 10.27
C VAL A 19 9.22 -25.71 10.85
N LEU A 20 9.08 -25.49 12.16
CA LEU A 20 7.76 -25.38 12.80
C LEU A 20 6.94 -24.21 12.27
N TRP A 21 7.57 -23.07 12.04
CA TRP A 21 6.92 -21.94 11.38
C TRP A 21 6.46 -22.29 9.97
N ALA A 22 7.33 -22.87 9.16
CA ALA A 22 6.98 -23.29 7.78
C ALA A 22 5.83 -24.31 7.78
N ILE A 23 5.84 -25.28 8.70
CA ILE A 23 4.75 -26.25 8.86
C ILE A 23 3.44 -25.52 9.21
N SER A 24 3.47 -24.58 10.17
CA SER A 24 2.27 -23.83 10.57
C SER A 24 1.66 -23.05 9.41
N VAL A 25 2.51 -22.43 8.57
CA VAL A 25 2.08 -21.71 7.37
C VAL A 25 1.51 -22.69 6.33
N LEU A 26 2.21 -23.79 6.05
CA LEU A 26 1.76 -24.79 5.08
C LEU A 26 0.43 -25.43 5.48
N VAL A 27 0.26 -25.76 6.77
CA VAL A 27 -1.01 -26.30 7.29
C VAL A 27 -2.13 -25.27 7.11
N THR A 28 -1.87 -24.00 7.40
CA THR A 28 -2.87 -22.94 7.18
C THR A 28 -3.25 -22.82 5.70
N LEU A 29 -2.26 -22.79 4.81
CA LEU A 29 -2.50 -22.71 3.35
C LEU A 29 -3.23 -23.96 2.83
N PHE A 30 -2.99 -25.12 3.42
CA PHE A 30 -3.70 -26.36 3.07
C PHE A 30 -5.17 -26.32 3.52
N ILE A 31 -5.43 -25.89 4.76
CA ILE A 31 -6.80 -25.75 5.30
C ILE A 31 -7.61 -24.75 4.47
N PHE A 32 -6.99 -23.65 4.08
CA PHE A 32 -7.61 -22.59 3.28
C PHE A 32 -7.24 -22.69 1.78
N GLY A 33 -7.16 -23.91 1.25
CA GLY A 33 -6.74 -24.19 -0.14
C GLY A 33 -7.57 -23.47 -1.19
N ASN A 34 -8.84 -23.17 -0.93
CA ASN A 34 -9.70 -22.37 -1.81
C ASN A 34 -9.14 -20.97 -2.04
N ILE A 35 -8.54 -20.34 -1.02
CA ILE A 35 -7.90 -19.02 -1.15
C ILE A 35 -6.63 -19.14 -1.99
N VAL A 36 -5.89 -20.26 -1.85
CA VAL A 36 -4.68 -20.51 -2.67
C VAL A 36 -5.05 -20.71 -4.13
N HIS A 37 -6.18 -21.33 -4.42
CA HIS A 37 -6.67 -21.48 -5.80
C HIS A 37 -6.96 -20.14 -6.45
N ASP A 38 -7.47 -19.15 -5.70
CA ASP A 38 -7.71 -17.79 -6.21
C ASP A 38 -6.39 -17.09 -6.61
N PHE A 39 -5.24 -17.56 -6.11
CA PHE A 39 -3.93 -17.07 -6.55
C PHE A 39 -3.55 -17.50 -7.97
N SER A 40 -4.15 -18.56 -8.51
CA SER A 40 -3.95 -18.91 -9.92
C SER A 40 -4.48 -17.82 -10.86
N ASP A 41 -5.49 -17.08 -10.42
CA ASP A 41 -6.06 -15.95 -11.13
C ASP A 41 -5.16 -14.70 -11.13
N ILE A 42 -4.14 -14.66 -10.26
CA ILE A 42 -3.12 -13.60 -10.22
C ILE A 42 -2.36 -13.46 -11.54
N LEU A 43 -2.18 -14.56 -12.25
CA LEU A 43 -1.50 -14.55 -13.55
C LEU A 43 -2.38 -13.94 -14.67
N ASN A 44 -3.65 -13.69 -14.39
CA ASN A 44 -4.55 -13.02 -15.35
C ASN A 44 -4.43 -11.49 -15.22
N VAL A 45 -3.77 -10.88 -16.20
CA VAL A 45 -3.53 -9.42 -16.25
C VAL A 45 -4.82 -8.60 -16.18
N GLN A 46 -5.95 -9.12 -16.68
CA GLN A 46 -7.24 -8.41 -16.60
C GLN A 46 -7.77 -8.36 -15.17
N LEU A 47 -7.63 -9.44 -14.39
CA LEU A 47 -8.02 -9.49 -12.99
C LEU A 47 -7.11 -8.63 -12.10
N LEU A 48 -5.81 -8.54 -12.44
CA LEU A 48 -4.89 -7.61 -11.79
C LEU A 48 -5.33 -6.15 -11.92
N LYS A 49 -5.80 -5.75 -13.12
CA LYS A 49 -6.33 -4.38 -13.35
C LYS A 49 -7.61 -4.11 -12.56
N GLN A 50 -8.50 -5.10 -12.43
CA GLN A 50 -9.77 -4.96 -11.72
C GLN A 50 -9.63 -4.98 -10.19
N ASN A 51 -8.66 -5.74 -9.65
CA ASN A 51 -8.51 -6.01 -8.21
C ASN A 51 -7.54 -5.06 -7.48
N GLY A 52 -7.28 -3.88 -8.02
CA GLY A 52 -6.43 -2.88 -7.37
C GLY A 52 -4.94 -3.15 -7.59
N PHE A 53 -4.45 -2.84 -8.77
CA PHE A 53 -3.04 -2.96 -9.18
C PHE A 53 -2.06 -2.30 -8.19
N TYR A 54 -2.50 -1.23 -7.50
CA TYR A 54 -1.71 -0.53 -6.49
C TYR A 54 -1.32 -1.42 -5.30
N SER A 55 -2.18 -2.34 -4.88
CA SER A 55 -1.88 -3.23 -3.74
C SER A 55 -0.74 -4.21 -4.06
N TRP A 56 -0.62 -4.60 -5.33
CA TRP A 56 0.50 -5.41 -5.81
C TRP A 56 1.81 -4.66 -5.80
N ILE A 57 1.80 -3.39 -6.20
CA ILE A 57 2.99 -2.54 -6.13
C ILE A 57 3.46 -2.44 -4.68
N VAL A 58 2.55 -2.20 -3.74
CA VAL A 58 2.91 -2.12 -2.31
C VAL A 58 3.42 -3.45 -1.78
N LEU A 59 2.80 -4.58 -2.17
CA LEU A 59 3.27 -5.91 -1.79
C LEU A 59 4.71 -6.16 -2.29
N LEU A 60 4.97 -5.86 -3.55
CA LEU A 60 6.32 -5.99 -4.14
C LEU A 60 7.33 -5.08 -3.43
N LEU A 61 6.96 -3.85 -3.10
CA LEU A 61 7.81 -2.95 -2.32
C LEU A 61 8.10 -3.50 -0.93
N CYS A 62 7.11 -4.09 -0.23
CA CYS A 62 7.32 -4.72 1.07
C CYS A 62 8.26 -5.95 0.96
N ILE A 63 8.08 -6.80 -0.05
CA ILE A 63 8.96 -7.96 -0.29
C ILE A 63 10.38 -7.50 -0.61
N LEU A 64 10.54 -6.52 -1.50
CA LEU A 64 11.84 -5.94 -1.84
C LEU A 64 12.52 -5.34 -0.61
N TRP A 65 11.74 -4.68 0.25
CA TRP A 65 12.22 -4.12 1.50
C TRP A 65 12.75 -5.20 2.46
N ILE A 66 12.00 -6.29 2.65
CA ILE A 66 12.47 -7.44 3.45
C ILE A 66 13.80 -7.98 2.88
N TRP A 67 13.87 -8.09 1.56
CA TRP A 67 15.09 -8.61 0.91
C TRP A 67 16.29 -7.69 1.10
N ILE A 68 16.12 -6.38 1.00
CA ILE A 68 17.18 -5.37 1.23
C ILE A 68 17.60 -5.38 2.71
N LYS A 69 16.64 -5.44 3.63
CA LYS A 69 16.85 -5.36 5.07
C LYS A 69 17.06 -6.71 5.76
N ARG A 70 17.23 -7.78 4.99
CA ARG A 70 17.38 -9.14 5.54
C ARG A 70 18.52 -9.29 6.55
N SER A 71 19.59 -8.51 6.41
CA SER A 71 20.72 -8.51 7.35
C SER A 71 20.42 -7.80 8.67
N GLU A 72 19.40 -6.95 8.72
CA GLU A 72 18.95 -6.26 9.93
C GLU A 72 17.90 -7.10 10.71
N ILE A 73 17.35 -8.15 10.08
CA ILE A 73 16.45 -9.10 10.73
C ILE A 73 17.32 -10.09 11.52
N ASP A 74 17.64 -9.71 12.73
CA ASP A 74 18.43 -10.57 13.63
C ASP A 74 17.56 -11.72 14.14
N ILE A 75 17.77 -12.92 13.57
CA ILE A 75 17.14 -14.16 13.99
C ILE A 75 17.95 -14.83 15.13
N SER A 76 18.94 -14.11 15.71
CA SER A 76 19.75 -14.63 16.80
C SER A 76 18.87 -15.06 17.99
N TYR A 77 19.38 -16.04 18.74
CA TYR A 77 18.69 -16.68 19.86
C TYR A 77 18.47 -15.68 21.02
N GLU A 78 17.50 -14.79 20.87
CA GLU A 78 16.87 -14.14 22.02
C GLU A 78 15.74 -15.04 22.55
N LYS A 79 15.69 -15.23 23.87
CA LYS A 79 14.54 -15.88 24.53
C LYS A 79 13.27 -15.20 24.04
N VAL A 80 12.35 -15.98 23.49
CA VAL A 80 11.06 -15.42 23.02
C VAL A 80 10.45 -14.66 24.18
N ASN A 81 10.38 -13.34 24.04
CA ASN A 81 9.80 -12.49 25.07
C ASN A 81 8.30 -12.78 25.15
N VAL A 82 7.76 -12.93 26.35
CA VAL A 82 6.33 -13.20 26.60
C VAL A 82 5.43 -12.22 25.86
N HIS A 83 5.84 -10.96 25.73
CA HIS A 83 5.07 -9.96 24.99
C HIS A 83 4.88 -10.31 23.51
N TRP A 84 5.93 -10.79 22.83
CA TRP A 84 5.84 -11.21 21.43
C TRP A 84 5.03 -12.49 21.25
N LEU A 85 5.13 -13.41 22.21
CA LEU A 85 4.32 -14.61 22.25
C LEU A 85 2.83 -14.26 22.38
N CYS A 86 2.49 -13.42 23.37
CA CYS A 86 1.11 -12.96 23.58
C CYS A 86 0.56 -12.20 22.35
N LEU A 87 1.38 -11.32 21.75
CA LEU A 87 1.02 -10.62 20.53
C LEU A 87 0.77 -11.60 19.37
N GLY A 88 1.69 -12.56 19.20
CA GLY A 88 1.57 -13.57 18.14
C GLY A 88 0.31 -14.43 18.30
N VAL A 89 0.06 -14.97 19.48
CA VAL A 89 -1.14 -15.79 19.75
C VAL A 89 -2.40 -14.93 19.65
N GLY A 90 -2.39 -13.71 20.21
CA GLY A 90 -3.53 -12.78 20.18
C GLY A 90 -3.90 -12.32 18.77
N LEU A 91 -2.97 -12.31 17.82
CA LEU A 91 -3.23 -11.99 16.42
C LEU A 91 -3.52 -13.23 15.58
N PHE A 92 -2.97 -14.40 15.92
CA PHE A 92 -3.09 -15.61 15.12
C PHE A 92 -4.53 -16.12 15.04
N VAL A 93 -5.23 -16.15 16.19
CA VAL A 93 -6.62 -16.62 16.24
C VAL A 93 -7.57 -15.70 15.45
N PRO A 94 -7.57 -14.35 15.65
CA PRO A 94 -8.34 -13.46 14.80
C PRO A 94 -7.96 -13.51 13.32
N ALA A 95 -6.67 -13.75 13.01
CA ALA A 95 -6.21 -13.90 11.63
C ALA A 95 -6.83 -15.12 10.94
N LEU A 96 -6.90 -16.26 11.63
CA LEU A 96 -7.57 -17.46 11.12
C LEU A 96 -9.07 -17.21 10.92
N ALA A 97 -9.74 -16.58 11.89
CA ALA A 97 -11.16 -16.25 11.78
C ALA A 97 -11.43 -15.27 10.63
N PHE A 98 -10.53 -14.29 10.42
CA PHE A 98 -10.61 -13.36 9.31
C PHE A 98 -10.38 -14.05 7.96
N LEU A 99 -9.45 -15.00 7.90
CA LEU A 99 -9.17 -15.78 6.72
C LEU A 99 -10.39 -16.66 6.37
N ASP A 100 -11.04 -17.28 7.37
CA ASP A 100 -12.26 -18.07 7.21
C ASP A 100 -13.41 -17.19 6.68
N TYR A 101 -13.61 -16.01 7.25
CA TYR A 101 -14.59 -15.04 6.75
C TYR A 101 -14.34 -14.64 5.28
N LEU A 102 -13.08 -14.48 4.87
CA LEU A 102 -12.69 -14.12 3.50
C LEU A 102 -12.69 -15.33 2.53
N SER A 103 -12.89 -16.55 3.00
CA SER A 103 -13.03 -17.74 2.14
C SER A 103 -14.30 -17.70 1.28
N VAL A 104 -15.26 -16.84 1.65
CA VAL A 104 -16.45 -16.56 0.85
C VAL A 104 -16.06 -15.78 -0.42
N PRO A 105 -16.65 -16.09 -1.61
CA PRO A 105 -16.20 -15.56 -2.92
C PRO A 105 -16.25 -14.02 -3.10
N ILE A 106 -16.82 -13.28 -2.14
CA ILE A 106 -17.12 -11.85 -2.25
C ILE A 106 -15.90 -10.96 -1.94
N SER A 107 -14.86 -11.48 -1.28
CA SER A 107 -13.73 -10.68 -0.83
C SER A 107 -12.64 -10.56 -1.87
N GLY A 108 -12.18 -9.31 -2.12
CA GLY A 108 -11.11 -9.02 -3.08
C GLY A 108 -9.77 -9.67 -2.69
N LEU A 109 -9.00 -10.06 -3.69
CA LEU A 109 -7.70 -10.72 -3.56
C LEU A 109 -6.69 -9.96 -2.64
N PRO A 110 -6.62 -8.60 -2.63
CA PRO A 110 -5.74 -7.89 -1.71
C PRO A 110 -6.01 -8.15 -0.23
N LEU A 111 -7.28 -8.28 0.16
CA LEU A 111 -7.67 -8.61 1.54
C LEU A 111 -7.28 -10.05 1.91
N LYS A 112 -7.40 -10.99 0.98
CA LYS A 112 -6.98 -12.38 1.18
C LYS A 112 -5.46 -12.46 1.39
N ILE A 113 -4.67 -11.72 0.60
CA ILE A 113 -3.22 -11.62 0.77
C ILE A 113 -2.87 -11.01 2.14
N PHE A 114 -3.59 -9.96 2.55
CA PHE A 114 -3.39 -9.36 3.87
C PHE A 114 -3.68 -10.36 5.00
N ALA A 115 -4.76 -11.12 4.90
CA ALA A 115 -5.12 -12.12 5.91
C ALA A 115 -4.08 -13.25 6.00
N ILE A 116 -3.58 -13.75 4.87
CA ILE A 116 -2.47 -14.71 4.84
C ILE A 116 -1.21 -14.10 5.45
N GLY A 117 -0.87 -12.87 5.08
CA GLY A 117 0.26 -12.12 5.67
C GLY A 117 0.12 -11.98 7.19
N LEU A 118 -1.11 -11.75 7.68
CA LEU A 118 -1.38 -11.65 9.11
C LEU A 118 -1.14 -12.99 9.82
N VAL A 119 -1.54 -14.11 9.23
CA VAL A 119 -1.25 -15.46 9.76
C VAL A 119 0.26 -15.73 9.74
N MET A 120 0.94 -15.41 8.64
CA MET A 120 2.37 -15.62 8.51
C MET A 120 3.17 -14.81 9.55
N VAL A 121 2.84 -13.53 9.72
CA VAL A 121 3.54 -12.65 10.66
C VAL A 121 3.19 -12.99 12.10
N SER A 122 1.94 -13.30 12.42
CA SER A 122 1.56 -13.70 13.78
C SER A 122 2.23 -15.01 14.21
N SER A 123 2.27 -16.01 13.32
CA SER A 123 3.03 -17.24 13.57
C SER A 123 4.54 -16.95 13.69
N PHE A 124 5.08 -16.05 12.88
CA PHE A 124 6.49 -15.64 12.98
C PHE A 124 6.78 -14.95 14.33
N CYS A 125 5.85 -14.15 14.87
CA CYS A 125 5.95 -13.58 16.21
C CYS A 125 6.05 -14.65 17.30
N ILE A 126 5.29 -15.75 17.17
CA ILE A 126 5.32 -16.87 18.14
C ILE A 126 6.69 -17.55 18.16
N PHE A 127 7.27 -17.82 17.00
CA PHE A 127 8.51 -18.58 16.87
C PHE A 127 9.79 -17.76 16.99
N PHE A 128 9.78 -16.50 16.52
CA PHE A 128 10.97 -15.66 16.36
C PHE A 128 10.96 -14.38 17.21
N GLY A 129 9.86 -14.08 17.90
CA GLY A 129 9.77 -12.99 18.86
C GLY A 129 10.15 -11.63 18.26
N ARG A 130 11.19 -10.96 18.80
CA ARG A 130 11.61 -9.61 18.41
C ARG A 130 12.02 -9.47 16.93
N ALA A 131 12.49 -10.54 16.29
CA ALA A 131 12.82 -10.56 14.87
C ALA A 131 11.60 -10.22 13.97
N SER A 132 10.38 -10.40 14.52
CA SER A 132 9.13 -10.11 13.84
C SER A 132 8.83 -8.62 13.68
N LYS A 133 9.59 -7.72 14.32
CA LYS A 133 9.34 -6.27 14.30
C LYS A 133 9.25 -5.72 12.89
N ILE A 134 10.18 -6.07 12.00
CA ILE A 134 10.20 -5.59 10.62
C ILE A 134 9.04 -6.19 9.82
N PRO A 135 8.86 -7.52 9.74
CA PRO A 135 7.70 -8.11 9.07
C PRO A 135 6.35 -7.56 9.56
N PHE A 136 6.21 -7.33 10.87
CA PHE A 136 4.99 -6.77 11.45
C PHE A 136 4.74 -5.33 10.99
N MET A 137 5.77 -4.47 10.96
CA MET A 137 5.65 -3.10 10.44
C MET A 137 5.28 -3.09 8.96
N LEU A 138 5.86 -3.97 8.16
CA LEU A 138 5.54 -4.09 6.74
C LEU A 138 4.10 -4.59 6.50
N LEU A 139 3.63 -5.50 7.35
CA LEU A 139 2.24 -5.94 7.31
C LEU A 139 1.27 -4.79 7.63
N ILE A 140 1.60 -3.92 8.59
CA ILE A 140 0.81 -2.71 8.89
C ILE A 140 0.79 -1.78 7.66
N VAL A 141 1.95 -1.55 7.02
CA VAL A 141 2.04 -0.73 5.81
C VAL A 141 1.15 -1.29 4.69
N TYR A 142 1.22 -2.61 4.46
CA TYR A 142 0.38 -3.27 3.48
C TYR A 142 -1.11 -3.20 3.86
N GLY A 143 -1.44 -3.43 5.13
CA GLY A 143 -2.81 -3.33 5.64
C GLY A 143 -3.42 -1.93 5.46
N ILE A 144 -2.63 -0.88 5.69
CA ILE A 144 -3.05 0.50 5.41
C ILE A 144 -3.30 0.69 3.91
N ALA A 145 -2.40 0.20 3.06
CA ALA A 145 -2.55 0.32 1.61
C ALA A 145 -3.81 -0.39 1.08
N VAL A 146 -4.20 -1.51 1.66
CA VAL A 146 -5.41 -2.25 1.27
C VAL A 146 -6.66 -1.67 1.94
N GLY A 147 -6.57 -1.33 3.21
CA GLY A 147 -7.73 -0.90 4.01
C GLY A 147 -8.14 0.55 3.77
N LEU A 148 -7.18 1.45 3.52
CA LEU A 148 -7.46 2.88 3.39
C LEU A 148 -8.37 3.22 2.20
N PRO A 149 -8.20 2.66 1.00
CA PRO A 149 -9.15 2.90 -0.09
C PRO A 149 -10.55 2.40 0.23
N LEU A 150 -10.67 1.22 0.84
CA LEU A 150 -11.96 0.68 1.27
C LEU A 150 -12.63 1.58 2.31
N PHE A 151 -11.86 2.11 3.26
CA PHE A 151 -12.35 3.05 4.26
C PHE A 151 -12.83 4.35 3.61
N ILE A 152 -12.08 4.93 2.68
CA ILE A 152 -12.47 6.14 1.95
C ILE A 152 -13.71 5.85 1.09
N GLU A 153 -13.75 4.71 0.42
CA GLU A 153 -14.87 4.31 -0.44
C GLU A 153 -16.16 4.10 0.36
N THR A 154 -16.10 3.51 1.55
CA THR A 154 -17.28 3.26 2.37
C THR A 154 -17.82 4.51 3.07
N LEU A 155 -16.95 5.38 3.60
CA LEU A 155 -17.36 6.51 4.42
C LEU A 155 -17.44 7.84 3.67
N PHE A 156 -16.62 8.03 2.63
CA PHE A 156 -16.46 9.32 1.98
C PHE A 156 -16.66 9.28 0.46
N SER A 157 -17.11 8.14 -0.12
CA SER A 157 -17.11 7.98 -1.58
C SER A 157 -17.87 9.08 -2.30
N SER A 158 -19.09 9.39 -1.91
CA SER A 158 -19.90 10.41 -2.55
C SER A 158 -19.30 11.82 -2.39
N SER A 159 -18.92 12.20 -1.18
CA SER A 159 -18.39 13.53 -0.88
C SER A 159 -17.04 13.77 -1.56
N PHE A 160 -16.16 12.78 -1.53
CA PHE A 160 -14.83 12.87 -2.13
C PHE A 160 -14.89 12.92 -3.67
N SER A 161 -15.76 12.08 -4.25
CA SER A 161 -16.01 12.06 -5.70
C SER A 161 -16.63 13.35 -6.19
N ILE A 162 -17.66 13.87 -5.49
CA ILE A 162 -18.32 15.14 -5.86
C ILE A 162 -17.34 16.31 -5.75
N PHE A 163 -16.57 16.39 -4.66
CA PHE A 163 -15.57 17.44 -4.48
C PHE A 163 -14.53 17.45 -5.61
N THR A 164 -14.00 16.28 -5.94
CA THR A 164 -12.96 16.14 -6.97
C THR A 164 -13.54 16.44 -8.36
N ALA A 165 -14.76 15.97 -8.66
CA ALA A 165 -15.46 16.27 -9.90
C ALA A 165 -15.77 17.78 -10.02
N LEU A 166 -16.23 18.42 -8.94
CA LEU A 166 -16.50 19.85 -8.91
C LEU A 166 -15.25 20.69 -9.19
N LEU A 167 -14.15 20.36 -8.50
CA LEU A 167 -12.87 21.06 -8.69
C LEU A 167 -12.36 20.90 -10.13
N SER A 168 -12.40 19.69 -10.67
CA SER A 168 -11.95 19.40 -12.04
C SER A 168 -12.82 20.09 -13.08
N THR A 169 -14.14 20.04 -12.97
CA THR A 169 -15.06 20.67 -13.92
C THR A 169 -15.01 22.19 -13.85
N SER A 170 -14.85 22.78 -12.66
CA SER A 170 -14.70 24.22 -12.50
C SER A 170 -13.42 24.72 -13.19
N THR A 171 -12.32 23.99 -13.04
CA THR A 171 -11.05 24.31 -13.71
C THR A 171 -11.16 24.15 -15.23
N LEU A 172 -11.82 23.08 -15.73
CA LEU A 172 -12.03 22.88 -17.16
C LEU A 172 -12.89 23.98 -17.77
N ARG A 173 -13.96 24.42 -17.09
CA ARG A 173 -14.77 25.58 -17.53
C ARG A 173 -13.93 26.85 -17.61
N PHE A 174 -13.08 27.09 -16.61
CA PHE A 174 -12.16 28.24 -16.62
C PHE A 174 -11.19 28.18 -17.81
N LEU A 175 -10.78 26.98 -18.23
CA LEU A 175 -9.96 26.73 -19.43
C LEU A 175 -10.77 26.75 -20.74
N GLY A 176 -12.06 27.08 -20.72
CA GLY A 176 -12.91 27.17 -21.89
C GLY A 176 -13.47 25.84 -22.40
N VAL A 177 -13.34 24.75 -21.65
CA VAL A 177 -13.93 23.45 -22.02
C VAL A 177 -15.40 23.42 -21.60
N PRO A 178 -16.37 23.21 -22.53
CA PRO A 178 -17.79 23.13 -22.20
C PRO A 178 -18.06 21.77 -21.48
N VAL A 179 -18.21 21.82 -20.17
CA VAL A 179 -18.44 20.65 -19.34
C VAL A 179 -19.62 20.90 -18.41
N SER A 180 -20.48 19.91 -18.24
CA SER A 180 -21.58 19.90 -17.26
C SER A 180 -21.32 18.90 -16.16
N LEU A 181 -21.85 19.18 -14.95
CA LEU A 181 -21.67 18.38 -13.75
C LEU A 181 -23.04 18.13 -13.11
N ALA A 182 -23.32 16.85 -12.83
CA ALA A 182 -24.47 16.42 -12.06
C ALA A 182 -24.02 15.41 -10.97
N GLY A 183 -23.84 15.89 -9.73
CA GLY A 183 -23.19 15.11 -8.67
C GLY A 183 -21.73 14.79 -9.02
N ALA A 184 -21.39 13.50 -9.11
CA ALA A 184 -20.06 13.04 -9.57
C ALA A 184 -20.01 12.69 -11.07
N LYS A 185 -21.14 12.87 -11.79
CA LYS A 185 -21.25 12.60 -13.23
C LYS A 185 -20.82 13.83 -14.03
N VAL A 186 -19.77 13.69 -14.80
CA VAL A 186 -19.23 14.72 -15.70
C VAL A 186 -19.66 14.40 -17.13
N THR A 187 -20.25 15.38 -17.80
CA THR A 187 -20.64 15.28 -19.22
C THR A 187 -19.94 16.38 -19.99
N LEU A 188 -19.29 16.03 -21.09
CA LEU A 188 -18.66 16.97 -22.01
C LEU A 188 -18.91 16.53 -23.44
N THR A 189 -19.06 17.50 -24.35
CA THR A 189 -19.17 17.26 -25.81
C THR A 189 -17.81 17.50 -26.42
N SER A 190 -17.25 16.49 -27.07
CA SER A 190 -15.95 16.62 -27.72
C SER A 190 -16.03 17.50 -28.96
N LEU A 191 -14.87 18.01 -29.42
CA LEU A 191 -14.82 18.78 -30.69
C LEU A 191 -15.31 17.98 -31.91
N ASN A 192 -15.32 16.65 -31.83
CA ASN A 192 -15.85 15.76 -32.85
C ASN A 192 -17.39 15.62 -32.80
N GLY A 193 -18.06 16.34 -31.90
CA GLY A 193 -19.50 16.27 -31.69
C GLY A 193 -20.02 15.06 -30.92
N SER A 194 -19.13 14.21 -30.37
CA SER A 194 -19.55 13.07 -29.55
C SER A 194 -19.70 13.46 -28.06
N ASP A 195 -20.82 13.06 -27.49
CA ASP A 195 -21.04 13.24 -26.03
C ASP A 195 -20.29 12.17 -25.23
N ILE A 196 -19.56 12.64 -24.28
CA ILE A 196 -18.78 11.81 -23.35
C ILE A 196 -19.36 11.96 -21.96
N VAL A 197 -19.72 10.84 -21.36
CA VAL A 197 -20.24 10.77 -19.99
C VAL A 197 -19.27 9.94 -19.17
N ALA A 198 -18.69 10.55 -18.13
CA ALA A 198 -17.80 9.88 -17.21
C ALA A 198 -18.26 10.06 -15.76
N MET A 199 -18.17 9.00 -14.98
CA MET A 199 -18.45 9.03 -13.54
C MET A 199 -17.10 9.11 -12.79
N VAL A 200 -16.96 10.13 -11.97
CA VAL A 200 -15.80 10.24 -11.07
C VAL A 200 -16.11 9.45 -9.81
N ASP A 201 -15.60 8.23 -9.70
CA ASP A 201 -15.75 7.39 -8.52
C ASP A 201 -14.66 7.70 -7.46
N ALA A 202 -14.68 7.01 -6.31
CA ALA A 202 -13.71 7.20 -5.24
C ALA A 202 -12.29 6.86 -5.69
N ARG A 203 -12.10 5.86 -6.55
CA ARG A 203 -10.79 5.46 -7.08
C ARG A 203 -10.24 6.51 -8.02
N CYS A 204 -11.08 7.01 -8.93
CA CYS A 204 -10.73 8.13 -9.82
C CYS A 204 -10.44 9.42 -9.03
N SER A 205 -11.07 9.61 -7.87
CA SER A 205 -10.84 10.77 -7.01
C SER A 205 -9.50 10.73 -6.29
N GLY A 206 -8.78 9.59 -6.28
CA GLY A 206 -7.42 9.47 -5.78
C GLY A 206 -7.27 8.66 -4.49
N SER A 207 -8.27 7.87 -4.07
CA SER A 207 -8.16 7.01 -2.89
C SER A 207 -6.97 6.04 -2.98
N ASP A 208 -6.78 5.43 -4.15
CA ASP A 208 -5.66 4.52 -4.40
C ASP A 208 -4.30 5.24 -4.34
N SER A 209 -4.25 6.47 -4.83
CA SER A 209 -3.04 7.31 -4.79
C SER A 209 -2.63 7.65 -3.37
N ILE A 210 -3.62 7.98 -2.54
CA ILE A 210 -3.43 8.28 -1.11
C ILE A 210 -2.93 7.03 -0.40
N ALA A 211 -3.48 5.86 -0.69
CA ALA A 211 -3.05 4.59 -0.11
C ALA A 211 -1.59 4.24 -0.46
N ILE A 212 -1.21 4.40 -1.73
CA ILE A 212 0.20 4.22 -2.17
C ILE A 212 1.11 5.22 -1.45
N PHE A 213 0.68 6.47 -1.33
CA PHE A 213 1.45 7.48 -0.59
C PHE A 213 1.69 7.06 0.87
N PHE A 214 0.64 6.64 1.59
CA PHE A 214 0.77 6.16 2.96
C PHE A 214 1.72 4.97 3.08
N ALA A 215 1.66 4.03 2.14
CA ALA A 215 2.55 2.88 2.11
C ALA A 215 4.01 3.29 1.91
N ILE A 216 4.30 4.10 0.89
CA ILE A 216 5.65 4.58 0.60
C ILE A 216 6.19 5.43 1.75
N PHE A 217 5.38 6.33 2.27
CA PHE A 217 5.74 7.16 3.42
C PHE A 217 6.05 6.31 4.66
N GLY A 218 5.22 5.29 4.93
CA GLY A 218 5.45 4.33 6.01
C GLY A 218 6.76 3.57 5.85
N LEU A 219 7.08 3.08 4.64
CA LEU A 219 8.36 2.43 4.33
C LEU A 219 9.55 3.36 4.58
N MET A 220 9.44 4.62 4.17
CA MET A 220 10.47 5.62 4.41
C MET A 220 10.68 5.91 5.88
N LEU A 221 9.58 5.96 6.68
CA LEU A 221 9.66 6.14 8.14
C LEU A 221 10.31 4.94 8.85
N ILE A 222 10.14 3.73 8.32
CA ILE A 222 10.82 2.53 8.84
C ILE A 222 12.33 2.61 8.60
N ASP A 223 12.74 3.15 7.43
CA ASP A 223 14.16 3.27 7.09
C ASP A 223 14.86 4.40 7.86
N ARG A 224 14.29 5.59 7.77
CA ARG A 224 14.91 6.81 8.32
C ARG A 224 13.83 7.69 8.93
N LYS A 225 13.80 7.75 10.25
CA LYS A 225 12.84 8.56 10.98
C LYS A 225 13.39 9.98 11.21
N PRO A 226 12.86 11.02 10.53
CA PRO A 226 13.19 12.43 10.83
C PRO A 226 12.63 12.86 12.19
N LYS A 227 12.88 14.12 12.58
CA LYS A 227 12.22 14.74 13.75
C LYS A 227 10.71 14.84 13.53
N ASN A 228 9.92 14.71 14.61
CA ASN A 228 8.46 14.61 14.52
C ASN A 228 7.81 15.79 13.75
N LEU A 229 8.31 17.02 13.93
CA LEU A 229 7.78 18.18 13.20
C LEU A 229 8.06 18.09 11.69
N VAL A 230 9.23 17.57 11.30
CA VAL A 230 9.59 17.34 9.90
C VAL A 230 8.71 16.23 9.31
N ILE A 231 8.42 15.17 10.08
CA ILE A 231 7.50 14.11 9.66
C ILE A 231 6.14 14.69 9.32
N LEU A 232 5.59 15.55 10.19
CA LEU A 232 4.29 16.17 9.96
C LEU A 232 4.32 17.04 8.69
N GLY A 233 5.35 17.87 8.51
CA GLY A 233 5.50 18.71 7.32
C GLY A 233 5.62 17.89 6.03
N LEU A 234 6.43 16.82 6.04
CA LEU A 234 6.57 15.90 4.92
C LEU A 234 5.27 15.13 4.63
N PHE A 235 4.54 14.74 5.67
CA PHE A 235 3.25 14.07 5.52
C PHE A 235 2.24 14.98 4.81
N ILE A 236 2.10 16.23 5.27
CA ILE A 236 1.18 17.21 4.66
C ILE A 236 1.60 17.50 3.21
N LEU A 237 2.90 17.74 2.97
CA LEU A 237 3.42 17.96 1.62
C LEU A 237 3.14 16.77 0.69
N GLY A 238 3.39 15.56 1.17
CA GLY A 238 3.19 14.35 0.39
C GLY A 238 1.72 14.10 0.08
N LEU A 239 0.82 14.32 1.04
CA LEU A 239 -0.62 14.18 0.85
C LEU A 239 -1.15 15.23 -0.13
N ALA A 240 -0.76 16.50 0.04
CA ALA A 240 -1.15 17.58 -0.85
C ALA A 240 -0.66 17.33 -2.29
N GLY A 241 0.60 16.92 -2.46
CA GLY A 241 1.14 16.64 -3.79
C GLY A 241 0.49 15.41 -4.43
N THR A 242 0.13 14.39 -3.66
CA THR A 242 -0.63 13.23 -4.16
C THR A 242 -2.01 13.65 -4.66
N PHE A 243 -2.69 14.54 -3.93
CA PHE A 243 -3.97 15.09 -4.36
C PHE A 243 -3.82 15.93 -5.64
N ILE A 244 -2.83 16.84 -5.69
CA ILE A 244 -2.54 17.68 -6.87
C ILE A 244 -2.22 16.81 -8.09
N GLN A 245 -1.40 15.79 -7.93
CA GLN A 245 -1.03 14.87 -9.01
C GLN A 245 -2.26 14.14 -9.56
N ASN A 246 -3.17 13.66 -8.70
CA ASN A 246 -4.40 13.03 -9.15
C ASN A 246 -5.36 14.03 -9.81
N PHE A 247 -5.41 15.25 -9.32
CA PHE A 247 -6.16 16.34 -9.93
C PHE A 247 -5.66 16.66 -11.34
N ILE A 248 -4.34 16.78 -11.54
CA ILE A 248 -3.72 16.96 -12.87
C ILE A 248 -4.09 15.79 -13.79
N ARG A 249 -4.08 14.55 -13.29
CA ARG A 249 -4.50 13.39 -14.05
C ARG A 249 -5.92 13.52 -14.58
N LEU A 250 -6.87 13.95 -13.73
CA LEU A 250 -8.27 14.17 -14.17
C LEU A 250 -8.41 15.30 -15.19
N LEU A 251 -7.66 16.38 -15.02
CA LEU A 251 -7.65 17.46 -16.03
C LEU A 251 -7.14 16.94 -17.38
N LEU A 252 -6.05 16.19 -17.40
CA LEU A 252 -5.51 15.60 -18.64
C LEU A 252 -6.52 14.64 -19.29
N LEU A 253 -7.19 13.81 -18.48
CA LEU A 253 -8.20 12.87 -18.93
C LEU A 253 -9.35 13.59 -19.65
N PHE A 254 -9.97 14.57 -19.03
CA PHE A 254 -11.10 15.30 -19.61
C PHE A 254 -10.68 16.20 -20.78
N THR A 255 -9.49 16.78 -20.72
CA THR A 255 -8.94 17.58 -21.83
C THR A 255 -8.68 16.67 -23.05
N ALA A 256 -8.12 15.49 -22.87
CA ALA A 256 -7.95 14.52 -23.94
C ALA A 256 -9.30 14.07 -24.54
N GLY A 257 -10.31 13.85 -23.68
CA GLY A 257 -11.67 13.56 -24.12
C GLY A 257 -12.27 14.68 -24.97
N TYR A 258 -12.09 15.91 -24.56
CA TYR A 258 -12.59 17.08 -25.28
C TYR A 258 -11.97 17.25 -26.68
N TYR A 259 -10.64 17.18 -26.76
CA TYR A 259 -9.94 17.40 -28.03
C TYR A 259 -9.95 16.19 -28.97
N PHE A 260 -9.89 14.98 -28.45
CA PHE A 260 -9.63 13.77 -29.24
C PHE A 260 -10.72 12.69 -29.11
N GLY A 261 -11.77 12.95 -28.32
CA GLY A 261 -12.91 12.06 -28.17
C GLY A 261 -12.72 10.95 -27.08
N SER A 262 -13.75 10.10 -26.99
CA SER A 262 -13.90 9.09 -25.91
C SER A 262 -12.73 8.11 -25.82
N ASP A 263 -12.22 7.62 -26.96
CA ASP A 263 -11.13 6.64 -26.97
C ASP A 263 -9.85 7.20 -26.35
N SER A 264 -9.57 8.48 -26.59
CA SER A 264 -8.41 9.17 -26.02
C SER A 264 -8.57 9.40 -24.53
N LEU A 265 -9.79 9.71 -24.07
CA LEU A 265 -10.10 9.80 -22.64
C LEU A 265 -9.75 8.48 -21.93
N TRP A 266 -10.21 7.35 -22.46
CA TRP A 266 -9.96 6.05 -21.83
C TRP A 266 -8.49 5.62 -21.91
N ARG A 267 -7.78 5.96 -23.01
CA ARG A 267 -6.32 5.74 -23.07
C ARG A 267 -5.58 6.54 -22.01
N VAL A 268 -5.91 7.83 -21.84
CA VAL A 268 -5.30 8.64 -20.78
C VAL A 268 -5.69 8.12 -19.40
N HIS A 269 -6.93 7.65 -19.21
CA HIS A 269 -7.35 7.02 -17.97
C HIS A 269 -6.46 5.83 -17.59
N ASP A 270 -6.14 4.98 -18.55
CA ASP A 270 -5.35 3.77 -18.33
C ASP A 270 -3.85 4.07 -18.09
N TYR A 271 -3.29 5.03 -18.81
CA TYR A 271 -1.83 5.22 -18.87
C TYR A 271 -1.29 6.40 -18.06
N ALA A 272 -2.07 7.46 -17.81
CA ALA A 272 -1.57 8.66 -17.13
C ALA A 272 -1.04 8.36 -15.73
N SER A 273 -1.65 7.42 -15.01
CA SER A 273 -1.20 7.02 -13.68
C SER A 273 0.19 6.39 -13.68
N TYR A 274 0.54 5.62 -14.71
CA TYR A 274 1.85 4.97 -14.82
C TYR A 274 3.00 5.97 -15.03
N ILE A 275 2.71 7.19 -15.43
CA ILE A 275 3.69 8.25 -15.63
C ILE A 275 3.68 9.21 -14.44
N LEU A 276 2.50 9.72 -14.09
CA LEU A 276 2.38 10.78 -13.08
C LEU A 276 2.74 10.30 -11.67
N PHE A 277 2.35 9.08 -11.29
CA PHE A 277 2.67 8.54 -9.97
C PHE A 277 4.17 8.35 -9.74
N PRO A 278 4.91 7.63 -10.60
CA PRO A 278 6.34 7.48 -10.39
C PRO A 278 7.09 8.81 -10.34
N ILE A 279 6.73 9.78 -11.19
CA ILE A 279 7.35 11.11 -11.18
C ILE A 279 7.14 11.79 -9.83
N TRP A 280 5.89 11.80 -9.33
CA TRP A 280 5.58 12.42 -8.05
C TRP A 280 6.28 11.72 -6.90
N PHE A 281 6.20 10.39 -6.82
CA PHE A 281 6.81 9.65 -5.73
C PHE A 281 8.32 9.70 -5.74
N LEU A 282 8.95 9.75 -6.91
CA LEU A 282 10.39 9.99 -7.03
C LEU A 282 10.77 11.37 -6.49
N ALA A 283 10.06 12.42 -6.91
CA ALA A 283 10.29 13.78 -6.44
C ALA A 283 10.10 13.88 -4.92
N PHE A 284 9.01 13.31 -4.39
CA PHE A 284 8.74 13.26 -2.96
C PHE A 284 9.83 12.48 -2.19
N SER A 285 10.30 11.35 -2.73
CA SER A 285 11.36 10.55 -2.12
C SER A 285 12.67 11.33 -2.01
N LEU A 286 13.03 12.08 -3.04
CA LEU A 286 14.21 12.94 -3.01
C LEU A 286 14.10 14.05 -1.96
N ILE A 287 12.92 14.69 -1.86
CA ILE A 287 12.64 15.69 -0.81
C ILE A 287 12.77 15.05 0.57
N TYR A 288 12.12 13.91 0.79
CA TYR A 288 12.17 13.18 2.05
C TYR A 288 13.62 12.85 2.46
N MET A 289 14.41 12.29 1.56
CA MET A 289 15.80 11.91 1.81
C MET A 289 16.66 13.11 2.17
N ARG A 290 16.46 14.26 1.51
CA ARG A 290 17.16 15.50 1.83
C ARG A 290 16.90 15.95 3.27
N TYR A 291 15.63 15.97 3.70
CA TYR A 291 15.27 16.39 5.06
C TYR A 291 15.61 15.34 6.11
N ALA A 292 15.56 14.04 5.80
CA ALA A 292 15.95 12.98 6.71
C ALA A 292 17.47 13.00 6.99
N ASN A 293 18.30 13.31 5.98
CA ASN A 293 19.76 13.40 6.13
C ASN A 293 20.22 14.67 6.85
N ALA A 294 19.61 15.82 6.58
CA ALA A 294 19.98 17.10 7.23
C ALA A 294 19.90 17.04 8.77
N ASN A 295 19.06 16.15 9.31
CA ASN A 295 18.95 15.94 10.76
C ASN A 295 20.10 15.12 11.37
N LYS A 296 20.87 14.36 10.60
CA LYS A 296 22.06 13.65 11.09
C LYS A 296 23.24 14.60 11.30
N ASP A 297 23.40 15.55 10.38
CA ASP A 297 24.53 16.48 10.41
C ASP A 297 24.37 17.53 11.53
N GLY A 298 23.12 17.93 11.86
CA GLY A 298 22.85 18.87 12.96
C GLY A 298 23.06 18.29 14.37
N SER A 299 23.05 16.97 14.54
CA SER A 299 23.31 16.33 15.84
C SER A 299 24.82 16.20 16.14
N TYR A 300 25.68 16.24 15.12
CA TYR A 300 27.14 16.15 15.26
C TYR A 300 27.77 17.49 15.72
N ASN A 301 27.13 18.62 15.38
CA ASN A 301 27.63 19.93 15.73
C ASN A 301 27.16 20.48 17.10
N SER A 302 26.29 19.76 17.81
CA SER A 302 25.78 20.18 19.13
C SER A 302 26.50 19.51 20.31
N THR A 303 27.52 18.69 20.07
CA THR A 303 28.31 17.98 21.09
C THR A 303 29.78 18.40 21.17
N ASN A 304 30.16 19.54 20.54
CA ASN A 304 31.49 20.16 20.71
C ASN A 304 31.38 21.47 21.47
#